data_b3b90149d90aea790242e02d418276cf
#
_entry.id   b3b90149d90aea790242e02d418276cf
#
_cell.length_a   1.000
_cell.length_b   1.000
_cell.length_c   1.000
_cell.angle_alpha   90.00
_cell.angle_beta   90.00
_cell.angle_gamma   90.00
#
_symmetry.space_group_name_H-M   'P 1'
#
loop_
_entity.id
_entity.type
_entity.pdbx_description
1 polymer ?
#
loop_
_entity_poly.entity_id
_entity_poly.type
_entity_poly.pdbx_seq_one_letter_code
_entity_poly.pdbx_strand_id
1 'polypeptide(L)'
;MSVSVPAVRAVLRWTPGAGVPDVDACVILLDEGGRVRSDADFVFYNQPRHPSGLARKLPKKRQGEGLTDSVEAQLTRQDPSVDRMVLIASADGGTLAGVRNLRVELHDAGSGDTAGGEPFAYADIQPDGGASSALICGELRRAGGGWQFRAVTKGYATGLVGVAGEFGISVDETDTGHHPTPDSGNDPASGGRPAPGAAQAAQAQQAAQAQQAAHSPRPAAAQPQPAPPIAYGYPPAFTLPPQGPQFIGR
;
A
#
# COMPACT_ATOMS: atom_id res chain seq x y z
N MET A 1 -23.63 -5.78 1.61
CA MET A 1 -23.72 -7.25 1.53
C MET A 1 -22.92 -7.86 2.67
N SER A 2 -23.32 -9.02 3.20
CA SER A 2 -22.56 -9.72 4.24
C SER A 2 -21.30 -10.37 3.63
N VAL A 3 -20.21 -10.38 4.41
CA VAL A 3 -18.91 -10.97 4.03
C VAL A 3 -18.63 -12.12 4.98
N SER A 4 -18.60 -13.35 4.44
CA SER A 4 -18.52 -14.58 5.22
C SER A 4 -17.18 -15.31 5.07
N VAL A 5 -16.13 -14.60 4.65
CA VAL A 5 -14.79 -15.15 4.49
C VAL A 5 -13.91 -14.80 5.70
N PRO A 6 -12.96 -15.67 6.10
CA PRO A 6 -12.07 -15.40 7.24
C PRO A 6 -11.09 -14.27 7.00
N ALA A 7 -10.72 -14.05 5.73
CA ALA A 7 -9.83 -13.00 5.28
C ALA A 7 -10.28 -12.49 3.91
N VAL A 8 -10.18 -11.19 3.69
CA VAL A 8 -10.54 -10.55 2.43
C VAL A 8 -9.30 -9.99 1.75
N ARG A 9 -9.26 -10.13 0.42
CA ARG A 9 -8.38 -9.36 -0.46
C ARG A 9 -9.23 -8.39 -1.26
N ALA A 10 -9.04 -7.10 -1.03
CA ALA A 10 -9.62 -6.05 -1.84
C ALA A 10 -8.63 -5.69 -2.95
N VAL A 11 -9.07 -5.82 -4.19
CA VAL A 11 -8.27 -5.59 -5.41
C VAL A 11 -8.84 -4.38 -6.13
N LEU A 12 -8.03 -3.37 -6.33
CA LEU A 12 -8.30 -2.32 -7.30
C LEU A 12 -7.81 -2.77 -8.67
N ARG A 13 -8.67 -2.67 -9.67
CA ARG A 13 -8.34 -2.95 -11.06
C ARG A 13 -8.62 -1.72 -11.90
N TRP A 14 -7.72 -1.42 -12.83
CA TRP A 14 -7.92 -0.33 -13.81
C TRP A 14 -7.21 -0.62 -15.12
N THR A 15 -7.53 0.16 -16.16
CA THR A 15 -6.86 0.07 -17.45
C THR A 15 -5.75 1.12 -17.50
N PRO A 16 -4.47 0.69 -17.58
CA PRO A 16 -3.34 1.62 -17.74
C PRO A 16 -3.33 2.22 -19.14
N GLY A 17 -2.67 3.36 -19.30
CA GLY A 17 -2.54 4.02 -20.62
C GLY A 17 -1.71 5.29 -20.54
N ALA A 18 -1.47 5.91 -21.69
CA ALA A 18 -0.79 7.18 -21.74
C ALA A 18 -1.61 8.25 -20.99
N GLY A 19 -0.98 8.97 -20.06
CA GLY A 19 -1.63 9.98 -19.24
C GLY A 19 -2.54 9.44 -18.12
N VAL A 20 -2.64 8.13 -17.95
CA VAL A 20 -3.33 7.52 -16.81
C VAL A 20 -2.34 7.44 -15.64
N PRO A 21 -2.64 8.06 -14.49
CA PRO A 21 -1.77 7.96 -13.32
C PRO A 21 -1.70 6.52 -12.80
N ASP A 22 -0.64 6.21 -12.09
CA ASP A 22 -0.58 4.97 -11.34
C ASP A 22 -1.55 5.02 -10.15
N VAL A 23 -2.16 3.88 -9.81
CA VAL A 23 -3.15 3.80 -8.73
C VAL A 23 -2.63 2.89 -7.63
N ASP A 24 -2.74 3.34 -6.38
CA ASP A 24 -2.40 2.58 -5.19
C ASP A 24 -3.64 2.22 -4.37
N ALA A 25 -3.70 0.95 -3.97
CA ALA A 25 -4.68 0.47 -3.00
C ALA A 25 -4.19 0.75 -1.58
N CYS A 26 -5.05 1.36 -0.76
CA CYS A 26 -4.79 1.61 0.64
C CYS A 26 -5.97 1.15 1.49
N VAL A 27 -5.73 0.92 2.78
CA VAL A 27 -6.78 0.65 3.76
C VAL A 27 -6.50 1.37 5.07
N ILE A 28 -7.55 1.95 5.65
CA ILE A 28 -7.52 2.54 7.00
C ILE A 28 -8.42 1.71 7.90
N LEU A 29 -7.90 1.36 9.08
CA LEU A 29 -8.63 0.66 10.13
C LEU A 29 -9.15 1.69 11.13
N LEU A 30 -10.46 1.65 11.41
CA LEU A 30 -11.13 2.64 12.25
C LEU A 30 -11.80 1.96 13.43
N ASP A 31 -11.84 2.65 14.55
CA ASP A 31 -12.62 2.30 15.71
C ASP A 31 -14.13 2.60 15.51
N GLU A 32 -14.95 2.34 16.54
CA GLU A 32 -16.38 2.63 16.55
C GLU A 32 -16.70 4.13 16.37
N GLY A 33 -15.80 5.01 16.85
CA GLY A 33 -15.87 6.46 16.67
C GLY A 33 -15.56 6.93 15.26
N GLY A 34 -15.11 6.02 14.37
CA GLY A 34 -14.73 6.33 12.99
C GLY A 34 -13.37 7.01 12.88
N ARG A 35 -12.48 6.81 13.83
CA ARG A 35 -11.14 7.34 13.88
C ARG A 35 -10.10 6.22 13.89
N VAL A 36 -8.89 6.53 13.46
CA VAL A 36 -7.75 5.63 13.69
C VAL A 36 -7.41 5.60 15.19
N ARG A 37 -6.92 4.47 15.65
CA ARG A 37 -6.41 4.31 17.03
C ARG A 37 -4.98 4.84 17.15
N SER A 38 -4.25 4.79 16.02
CA SER A 38 -2.94 5.38 15.82
C SER A 38 -2.64 5.48 14.33
N ASP A 39 -1.57 6.20 13.93
CA ASP A 39 -1.15 6.33 12.54
C ASP A 39 -0.79 4.96 11.90
N ALA A 40 -0.45 3.97 12.73
CA ALA A 40 -0.21 2.59 12.29
C ALA A 40 -1.43 1.92 11.64
N ASP A 41 -2.65 2.41 11.91
CA ASP A 41 -3.88 1.91 11.31
C ASP A 41 -4.05 2.27 9.82
N PHE A 42 -3.13 3.05 9.25
CA PHE A 42 -3.12 3.36 7.84
C PHE A 42 -2.12 2.47 7.09
N VAL A 43 -2.62 1.58 6.25
CA VAL A 43 -1.80 0.68 5.40
C VAL A 43 -1.81 1.23 3.97
N PHE A 44 -0.65 1.64 3.47
CA PHE A 44 -0.44 2.26 2.17
C PHE A 44 0.98 1.97 1.65
N TYR A 45 1.43 2.59 0.56
CA TYR A 45 2.72 2.26 -0.07
C TYR A 45 3.93 2.46 0.87
N ASN A 46 3.92 3.48 1.72
CA ASN A 46 5.02 3.78 2.65
C ASN A 46 4.94 2.95 3.95
N GLN A 47 3.75 2.48 4.32
CA GLN A 47 3.51 1.57 5.45
C GLN A 47 2.72 0.33 4.97
N PRO A 48 3.38 -0.61 4.24
CA PRO A 48 2.67 -1.69 3.56
C PRO A 48 2.16 -2.80 4.50
N ARG A 49 2.45 -2.72 5.78
CA ARG A 49 2.02 -3.72 6.78
C ARG A 49 1.59 -3.05 8.07
N HIS A 50 0.41 -3.40 8.52
CA HIS A 50 -0.03 -3.06 9.86
C HIS A 50 0.80 -3.83 10.91
N PRO A 51 1.20 -3.22 12.07
CA PRO A 51 2.02 -3.88 13.10
C PRO A 51 1.43 -5.19 13.64
N SER A 52 0.09 -5.32 13.70
CA SER A 52 -0.57 -6.57 14.10
C SER A 52 -0.35 -7.73 13.11
N GLY A 53 0.11 -7.45 11.89
CA GLY A 53 0.17 -8.42 10.80
C GLY A 53 -1.18 -8.81 10.20
N LEU A 54 -2.29 -8.19 10.64
CA LEU A 54 -3.65 -8.54 10.22
C LEU A 54 -4.16 -7.76 9.01
N ALA A 55 -3.42 -6.73 8.58
CA ALA A 55 -3.67 -6.02 7.33
C ALA A 55 -2.34 -5.73 6.62
N ARG A 56 -2.36 -5.82 5.28
CA ARG A 56 -1.17 -5.58 4.46
C ARG A 56 -1.52 -5.19 3.03
N LYS A 57 -0.65 -4.40 2.42
CA LYS A 57 -0.62 -4.14 0.98
C LYS A 57 0.15 -5.26 0.27
N LEU A 58 -0.27 -5.63 -0.92
CA LEU A 58 0.40 -6.60 -1.78
C LEU A 58 1.08 -5.89 -2.95
N PRO A 59 2.07 -6.53 -3.59
CA PRO A 59 2.68 -5.98 -4.81
C PRO A 59 1.66 -5.82 -5.94
N LYS A 60 1.79 -4.74 -6.72
CA LYS A 60 1.04 -4.54 -7.96
C LYS A 60 1.28 -5.67 -8.95
N LYS A 61 0.26 -5.99 -9.73
CA LYS A 61 0.33 -7.04 -10.75
C LYS A 61 -0.29 -6.55 -12.05
N ARG A 62 0.23 -7.05 -13.16
CA ARG A 62 -0.43 -6.96 -14.45
C ARG A 62 -1.32 -8.19 -14.64
N GLN A 63 -2.57 -7.97 -15.00
CA GLN A 63 -3.54 -9.04 -15.26
C GLN A 63 -4.25 -8.76 -16.60
N GLY A 64 -3.82 -9.49 -17.63
CA GLY A 64 -4.20 -9.17 -19.00
C GLY A 64 -3.74 -7.77 -19.39
N GLU A 65 -4.64 -6.95 -19.90
CA GLU A 65 -4.39 -5.56 -20.26
C GLU A 65 -4.52 -4.59 -19.07
N GLY A 66 -5.02 -5.06 -17.93
CA GLY A 66 -5.21 -4.26 -16.72
C GLY A 66 -4.03 -4.30 -15.77
N LEU A 67 -3.98 -3.32 -14.87
CA LEU A 67 -3.17 -3.34 -13.66
C LEU A 67 -4.05 -3.59 -12.46
N THR A 68 -3.49 -4.23 -11.46
CA THR A 68 -4.14 -4.44 -10.16
C THR A 68 -3.21 -4.07 -9.03
N ASP A 69 -3.76 -3.47 -8.01
CA ASP A 69 -3.13 -3.27 -6.72
C ASP A 69 -4.08 -3.72 -5.62
N SER A 70 -3.58 -4.22 -4.51
CA SER A 70 -4.46 -4.85 -3.54
C SER A 70 -3.99 -4.75 -2.11
N VAL A 71 -4.96 -4.83 -1.20
CA VAL A 71 -4.76 -4.95 0.25
C VAL A 71 -5.44 -6.21 0.75
N GLU A 72 -4.85 -6.84 1.74
CA GLU A 72 -5.45 -7.98 2.45
C GLU A 72 -5.72 -7.63 3.89
N ALA A 73 -6.83 -8.14 4.43
CA ALA A 73 -7.17 -8.02 5.84
C ALA A 73 -7.76 -9.33 6.38
N GLN A 74 -7.30 -9.73 7.56
CA GLN A 74 -7.87 -10.84 8.33
C GLN A 74 -9.13 -10.34 9.02
N LEU A 75 -10.29 -10.90 8.70
CA LEU A 75 -11.56 -10.45 9.25
C LEU A 75 -11.91 -11.13 10.59
N THR A 76 -11.73 -12.45 10.66
CA THR A 76 -12.07 -13.22 11.87
C THR A 76 -11.12 -12.97 13.04
N ARG A 77 -9.86 -12.63 12.74
CA ARG A 77 -8.79 -12.39 13.73
C ARG A 77 -8.59 -10.92 14.06
N GLN A 78 -9.34 -10.03 13.38
CA GLN A 78 -9.17 -8.59 13.54
C GLN A 78 -9.48 -8.15 14.96
N ASP A 79 -8.68 -7.21 15.47
CA ASP A 79 -8.85 -6.62 16.78
C ASP A 79 -10.31 -6.19 17.01
N PRO A 80 -10.94 -6.54 18.12
CA PRO A 80 -12.32 -6.14 18.42
C PRO A 80 -12.57 -4.62 18.39
N SER A 81 -11.55 -3.82 18.67
CA SER A 81 -11.64 -2.35 18.61
C SER A 81 -11.68 -1.81 17.18
N VAL A 82 -11.40 -2.62 16.15
CA VAL A 82 -11.60 -2.24 14.75
C VAL A 82 -13.06 -2.50 14.36
N ASP A 83 -13.83 -1.44 14.19
CA ASP A 83 -15.24 -1.50 13.73
C ASP A 83 -15.36 -1.40 12.22
N ARG A 84 -14.44 -0.67 11.56
CA ARG A 84 -14.54 -0.38 10.14
C ARG A 84 -13.17 -0.40 9.46
N MET A 85 -13.14 -0.81 8.20
CA MET A 85 -12.00 -0.68 7.30
C MET A 85 -12.44 0.07 6.06
N VAL A 86 -11.72 1.15 5.71
CA VAL A 86 -12.02 1.99 4.55
C VAL A 86 -11.04 1.68 3.46
N LEU A 87 -11.54 1.26 2.29
CA LEU A 87 -10.75 0.95 1.09
C LEU A 87 -10.59 2.20 0.24
N ILE A 88 -9.38 2.52 -0.15
CA ILE A 88 -9.02 3.77 -0.82
C ILE A 88 -8.22 3.46 -2.07
N ALA A 89 -8.54 4.17 -3.17
CA ALA A 89 -7.71 4.31 -4.35
C ALA A 89 -7.01 5.67 -4.30
N SER A 90 -5.71 5.69 -4.52
CA SER A 90 -4.89 6.90 -4.56
C SER A 90 -4.13 6.98 -5.88
N ALA A 91 -4.15 8.12 -6.55
CA ALA A 91 -3.38 8.36 -7.76
C ALA A 91 -2.01 8.95 -7.42
N ASP A 92 -0.96 8.40 -8.03
CA ASP A 92 0.38 8.98 -7.99
C ASP A 92 0.60 9.85 -9.24
N GLY A 93 0.91 11.13 -9.02
CA GLY A 93 1.22 12.07 -10.09
C GLY A 93 0.03 12.53 -10.93
N GLY A 94 -1.19 12.63 -10.34
CA GLY A 94 -2.35 13.12 -11.09
C GLY A 94 -3.66 13.00 -10.35
N THR A 95 -4.76 12.96 -11.12
CA THR A 95 -6.12 12.79 -10.60
C THR A 95 -6.72 11.48 -11.10
N LEU A 96 -7.64 10.92 -10.32
CA LEU A 96 -8.34 9.70 -10.68
C LEU A 96 -9.33 9.87 -11.83
N ALA A 97 -9.64 11.11 -12.23
CA ALA A 97 -10.54 11.39 -13.36
C ALA A 97 -10.09 10.76 -14.69
N GLY A 98 -8.76 10.60 -14.89
CA GLY A 98 -8.20 9.95 -16.08
C GLY A 98 -8.17 8.41 -16.00
N VAL A 99 -8.47 7.82 -14.86
CA VAL A 99 -8.40 6.37 -14.65
C VAL A 99 -9.63 5.71 -15.24
N ARG A 100 -9.41 4.77 -16.17
CA ARG A 100 -10.48 4.06 -16.87
C ARG A 100 -10.73 2.70 -16.24
N ASN A 101 -12.01 2.31 -16.20
CA ASN A 101 -12.46 0.99 -15.71
C ASN A 101 -11.98 0.70 -14.30
N LEU A 102 -11.96 1.75 -13.44
CA LEU A 102 -11.61 1.55 -12.04
C LEU A 102 -12.71 0.75 -11.34
N ARG A 103 -12.29 -0.34 -10.72
CA ARG A 103 -13.19 -1.27 -10.04
C ARG A 103 -12.53 -1.76 -8.75
N VAL A 104 -13.32 -1.93 -7.70
CA VAL A 104 -12.92 -2.67 -6.51
C VAL A 104 -13.54 -4.06 -6.56
N GLU A 105 -12.72 -5.09 -6.38
CA GLU A 105 -13.11 -6.50 -6.34
C GLU A 105 -12.76 -7.08 -4.97
N LEU A 106 -13.64 -7.90 -4.40
CA LEU A 106 -13.40 -8.59 -3.14
C LEU A 106 -13.26 -10.09 -3.38
N HIS A 107 -12.15 -10.65 -2.90
CA HIS A 107 -11.81 -12.07 -3.01
C HIS A 107 -11.60 -12.68 -1.63
N ASP A 108 -11.82 -13.98 -1.49
CA ASP A 108 -11.40 -14.74 -0.32
C ASP A 108 -9.87 -14.89 -0.32
N ALA A 109 -9.21 -14.24 0.64
CA ALA A 109 -7.75 -14.35 0.78
C ALA A 109 -7.31 -15.67 1.42
N GLY A 110 -8.23 -16.42 2.04
CA GLY A 110 -7.96 -17.72 2.67
C GLY A 110 -7.91 -18.89 1.70
N SER A 111 -8.45 -18.76 0.51
CA SER A 111 -8.53 -19.84 -0.50
C SER A 111 -7.20 -20.19 -1.17
N GLY A 112 -6.11 -19.52 -0.81
CA GLY A 112 -4.79 -19.76 -1.40
C GLY A 112 -4.69 -19.32 -2.87
N ASP A 113 -5.78 -18.83 -3.44
CA ASP A 113 -5.83 -18.46 -4.83
C ASP A 113 -5.17 -17.09 -5.05
N THR A 114 -4.19 -17.13 -5.89
CA THR A 114 -3.55 -15.94 -6.42
C THR A 114 -4.58 -15.22 -7.30
N ALA A 115 -4.92 -14.00 -6.97
CA ALA A 115 -5.55 -12.92 -7.77
C ALA A 115 -6.20 -13.28 -9.15
N GLY A 116 -6.73 -14.48 -9.33
CA GLY A 116 -7.30 -14.98 -10.59
C GLY A 116 -8.67 -15.65 -10.44
N GLY A 117 -9.12 -15.89 -9.21
CA GLY A 117 -10.46 -16.42 -8.95
C GLY A 117 -11.54 -15.36 -9.16
N GLU A 118 -12.78 -15.80 -9.34
CA GLU A 118 -13.92 -14.91 -9.45
C GLU A 118 -14.14 -14.15 -8.14
N PRO A 119 -14.31 -12.81 -8.17
CA PRO A 119 -14.58 -12.04 -6.96
C PRO A 119 -15.97 -12.38 -6.42
N PHE A 120 -16.11 -12.55 -5.11
CA PHE A 120 -17.43 -12.75 -4.50
C PHE A 120 -18.26 -11.45 -4.44
N ALA A 121 -17.62 -10.29 -4.64
CA ALA A 121 -18.27 -9.00 -4.78
C ALA A 121 -17.38 -8.05 -5.58
N TYR A 122 -18.02 -7.11 -6.29
CA TYR A 122 -17.31 -6.02 -6.95
C TYR A 122 -18.18 -4.76 -7.02
N ALA A 123 -17.54 -3.62 -7.23
CA ALA A 123 -18.20 -2.37 -7.58
C ALA A 123 -17.34 -1.59 -8.58
N ASP A 124 -17.98 -1.09 -9.63
CA ASP A 124 -17.36 -0.14 -10.54
C ASP A 124 -17.31 1.23 -9.87
N ILE A 125 -16.14 1.82 -9.86
CA ILE A 125 -15.90 3.12 -9.24
C ILE A 125 -15.90 4.17 -10.33
N GLN A 126 -16.81 5.10 -10.22
CA GLN A 126 -16.88 6.27 -11.10
C GLN A 126 -16.16 7.42 -10.40
N PRO A 127 -14.93 7.81 -10.83
CA PRO A 127 -14.33 9.03 -10.33
C PRO A 127 -15.28 10.21 -10.60
N ASP A 128 -15.37 11.12 -9.67
CA ASP A 128 -16.31 12.25 -9.67
C ASP A 128 -16.06 13.29 -10.79
N GLY A 129 -15.22 12.97 -11.78
CA GLY A 129 -14.86 13.85 -12.90
C GLY A 129 -14.07 15.09 -12.48
N GLY A 130 -13.76 15.20 -11.19
CA GLY A 130 -13.10 16.34 -10.58
C GLY A 130 -11.61 16.15 -10.36
N ALA A 131 -11.07 16.98 -9.47
CA ALA A 131 -9.65 17.04 -9.14
C ALA A 131 -9.22 16.01 -8.07
N SER A 132 -10.04 14.98 -7.79
CA SER A 132 -9.74 14.00 -6.72
C SER A 132 -8.52 13.16 -7.09
N SER A 133 -7.49 13.21 -6.25
CA SER A 133 -6.31 12.33 -6.32
C SER A 133 -6.39 11.14 -5.37
N ALA A 134 -7.39 11.11 -4.46
CA ALA A 134 -7.76 9.90 -3.73
C ALA A 134 -9.29 9.74 -3.68
N LEU A 135 -9.75 8.49 -3.64
CA LEU A 135 -11.16 8.11 -3.52
C LEU A 135 -11.32 7.02 -2.49
N ILE A 136 -12.31 7.15 -1.60
CA ILE A 136 -12.86 6.00 -0.89
C ILE A 136 -13.66 5.19 -1.91
N CYS A 137 -13.35 3.89 -2.02
CA CYS A 137 -14.00 2.96 -2.96
C CYS A 137 -15.02 2.05 -2.28
N GLY A 138 -14.94 1.91 -0.97
CA GLY A 138 -15.82 1.08 -0.19
C GLY A 138 -15.38 0.96 1.26
N GLU A 139 -16.25 0.36 2.04
CA GLU A 139 -16.00 0.08 3.45
C GLU A 139 -16.42 -1.33 3.84
N LEU A 140 -15.66 -1.93 4.71
CA LEU A 140 -16.04 -3.13 5.45
C LEU A 140 -16.36 -2.69 6.87
N ARG A 141 -17.55 -3.04 7.38
CA ARG A 141 -18.00 -2.66 8.71
C ARG A 141 -18.45 -3.88 9.51
N ARG A 142 -18.17 -3.90 10.81
CA ARG A 142 -18.71 -4.91 11.70
C ARG A 142 -20.23 -4.75 11.81
N ALA A 143 -20.95 -5.87 11.66
CA ALA A 143 -22.40 -5.91 11.83
C ALA A 143 -22.87 -7.34 12.13
N GLY A 144 -23.72 -7.51 13.12
CA GLY A 144 -24.35 -8.80 13.44
C GLY A 144 -23.35 -9.94 13.74
N GLY A 145 -22.22 -9.63 14.35
CA GLY A 145 -21.18 -10.61 14.67
C GLY A 145 -20.25 -10.99 13.50
N GLY A 146 -20.40 -10.35 12.33
CA GLY A 146 -19.58 -10.54 11.15
C GLY A 146 -19.16 -9.23 10.51
N TRP A 147 -18.92 -9.26 9.20
CA TRP A 147 -18.56 -8.09 8.42
C TRP A 147 -19.54 -7.87 7.27
N GLN A 148 -19.75 -6.62 6.93
CA GLN A 148 -20.53 -6.22 5.77
C GLN A 148 -19.70 -5.30 4.88
N PHE A 149 -19.78 -5.51 3.57
CA PHE A 149 -19.22 -4.61 2.57
C PHE A 149 -20.29 -3.67 2.03
N ARG A 150 -19.90 -2.42 1.87
CA ARG A 150 -20.67 -1.37 1.20
C ARG A 150 -19.76 -0.61 0.25
N ALA A 151 -20.15 -0.50 -1.01
CA ALA A 151 -19.50 0.41 -1.95
C ALA A 151 -19.85 1.86 -1.55
N VAL A 152 -18.84 2.70 -1.47
CA VAL A 152 -18.94 4.14 -1.15
C VAL A 152 -17.98 4.85 -2.06
N THR A 153 -18.39 5.97 -2.64
CA THR A 153 -17.51 6.83 -3.42
C THR A 153 -17.46 8.21 -2.77
N LYS A 154 -16.26 8.60 -2.31
CA LYS A 154 -16.00 9.93 -1.77
C LYS A 154 -14.61 10.38 -2.21
N GLY A 155 -14.54 11.51 -2.93
CA GLY A 155 -13.30 12.05 -3.48
C GLY A 155 -12.60 13.02 -2.55
N TYR A 156 -11.26 13.08 -2.68
CA TYR A 156 -10.38 14.00 -1.96
C TYR A 156 -9.41 14.65 -2.94
N ALA A 157 -9.54 15.95 -3.15
CA ALA A 157 -8.64 16.71 -4.04
C ALA A 157 -7.21 16.79 -3.49
N THR A 158 -7.06 16.78 -2.16
CA THR A 158 -5.78 16.78 -1.46
C THR A 158 -5.17 15.37 -1.30
N GLY A 159 -5.75 14.37 -1.96
CA GLY A 159 -5.24 13.02 -1.97
C GLY A 159 -5.26 12.34 -0.59
N LEU A 160 -4.23 11.53 -0.32
CA LEU A 160 -4.12 10.81 0.95
C LEU A 160 -4.02 11.73 2.17
N VAL A 161 -3.50 12.95 2.02
CA VAL A 161 -3.44 13.94 3.11
C VAL A 161 -4.85 14.30 3.59
N GLY A 162 -5.78 14.55 2.66
CA GLY A 162 -7.17 14.82 3.01
C GLY A 162 -7.88 13.63 3.64
N VAL A 163 -7.61 12.43 3.14
CA VAL A 163 -8.13 11.19 3.75
C VAL A 163 -7.58 11.02 5.17
N ALA A 164 -6.27 11.17 5.35
CA ALA A 164 -5.60 11.04 6.64
C ALA A 164 -6.17 12.00 7.68
N GLY A 165 -6.29 13.28 7.33
CA GLY A 165 -6.87 14.31 8.19
C GLY A 165 -8.31 14.01 8.61
N GLU A 166 -9.15 13.49 7.70
CA GLU A 166 -10.53 13.11 8.03
C GLU A 166 -10.60 12.04 9.11
N PHE A 167 -9.69 11.06 9.06
CA PHE A 167 -9.70 9.95 10.01
C PHE A 167 -8.81 10.14 11.24
N GLY A 168 -8.16 11.32 11.36
CA GLY A 168 -7.37 11.70 12.54
C GLY A 168 -5.93 11.24 12.54
N ILE A 169 -5.37 11.00 11.35
CA ILE A 169 -3.94 10.74 11.17
C ILE A 169 -3.21 12.08 11.08
N SER A 170 -2.15 12.23 11.87
CA SER A 170 -1.28 13.40 11.82
C SER A 170 -0.39 13.33 10.59
N VAL A 171 -0.54 14.27 9.67
CA VAL A 171 0.35 14.41 8.51
C VAL A 171 1.30 15.56 8.81
N ASP A 172 2.56 15.24 9.09
CA ASP A 172 3.60 16.27 9.13
C ASP A 172 3.80 16.81 7.71
N GLU A 173 3.50 18.08 7.49
CA GLU A 173 3.58 18.74 6.16
C GLU A 173 5.01 18.81 5.59
N THR A 174 6.00 18.21 6.26
CA THR A 174 7.41 18.23 5.86
C THR A 174 7.77 17.19 4.79
N ASP A 175 6.87 16.26 4.41
CA ASP A 175 7.17 15.18 3.46
C ASP A 175 6.44 15.32 2.08
N THR A 176 6.00 16.51 1.72
CA THR A 176 5.70 16.82 0.33
C THR A 176 7.03 17.03 -0.39
N GLY A 177 7.55 15.95 -0.99
CA GLY A 177 8.78 15.96 -1.76
C GLY A 177 8.81 17.04 -2.85
N HIS A 178 9.20 18.25 -2.45
CA HIS A 178 9.62 19.30 -3.36
C HIS A 178 11.11 19.09 -3.62
N HIS A 179 11.43 18.55 -4.76
CA HIS A 179 12.78 18.61 -5.31
C HIS A 179 13.08 20.10 -5.58
N PRO A 180 14.01 20.75 -4.90
CA PRO A 180 14.40 22.11 -5.26
C PRO A 180 15.23 22.04 -6.53
N THR A 181 14.72 22.59 -7.63
CA THR A 181 15.56 23.01 -8.75
C THR A 181 16.46 24.14 -8.28
N PRO A 182 17.77 24.12 -8.56
CA PRO A 182 18.63 25.23 -8.23
C PRO A 182 18.38 26.39 -9.20
N ASP A 183 17.73 27.44 -8.74
CA ASP A 183 17.72 28.72 -9.45
C ASP A 183 18.71 29.68 -8.76
N SER A 184 19.61 30.17 -9.61
CA SER A 184 20.63 31.16 -9.27
C SER A 184 20.02 32.55 -9.29
N GLY A 185 20.07 33.27 -8.19
CA GLY A 185 19.63 34.66 -8.16
C GLY A 185 20.01 35.37 -6.87
N ASN A 186 21.09 36.10 -6.97
CA ASN A 186 21.68 37.05 -6.03
C ASN A 186 20.70 38.18 -5.63
N ASP A 187 20.58 38.60 -4.36
CA ASP A 187 21.06 39.83 -3.79
C ASP A 187 20.55 40.13 -2.34
N PRO A 188 21.22 41.01 -1.60
CA PRO A 188 21.26 40.97 -0.14
C PRO A 188 20.43 42.07 0.57
N ALA A 189 20.32 41.90 1.88
CA ALA A 189 19.97 42.90 2.90
C ALA A 189 18.53 42.94 3.41
N SER A 190 18.37 42.39 4.64
CA SER A 190 17.80 43.14 5.75
C SER A 190 17.93 42.34 7.06
N GLY A 191 18.61 42.89 8.05
CA GLY A 191 18.84 42.30 9.34
C GLY A 191 17.56 42.24 10.20
N GLY A 192 17.28 41.05 10.72
CA GLY A 192 16.28 40.79 11.73
C GLY A 192 16.88 39.97 12.86
N ARG A 193 16.82 40.53 14.05
CA ARG A 193 17.37 40.00 15.33
C ARG A 193 16.64 38.69 15.69
N PRO A 194 17.35 37.57 16.03
CA PRO A 194 16.67 36.29 16.33
C PRO A 194 16.04 36.34 17.73
N ALA A 195 14.84 35.74 17.80
CA ALA A 195 14.10 35.51 19.04
C ALA A 195 14.78 34.38 19.88
N PRO A 196 14.69 34.39 21.23
CA PRO A 196 15.47 33.52 22.12
C PRO A 196 15.06 32.04 22.17
N GLY A 197 14.25 31.53 21.24
CA GLY A 197 13.87 30.11 21.18
C GLY A 197 14.67 29.26 20.19
N ALA A 198 15.39 29.87 19.26
CA ALA A 198 16.08 29.14 18.18
C ALA A 198 17.36 28.39 18.62
N ALA A 199 17.93 28.77 19.76
CA ALA A 199 19.19 28.15 20.25
C ALA A 199 18.97 26.76 20.87
N GLN A 200 17.80 26.48 21.42
CA GLN A 200 17.50 25.16 22.02
C GLN A 200 17.16 24.09 20.97
N ALA A 201 16.52 24.49 19.89
CA ALA A 201 16.20 23.56 18.77
C ALA A 201 17.47 23.11 18.03
N ALA A 202 18.45 24.01 17.85
CA ALA A 202 19.73 23.69 17.20
C ALA A 202 20.59 22.72 18.05
N GLN A 203 20.55 22.81 19.37
CA GLN A 203 21.27 21.89 20.25
C GLN A 203 20.66 20.50 20.30
N ALA A 204 19.32 20.38 20.19
CA ALA A 204 18.64 19.09 20.12
C ALA A 204 18.96 18.34 18.82
N GLN A 205 19.04 19.06 17.71
CA GLN A 205 19.40 18.46 16.40
C GLN A 205 20.87 18.01 16.35
N GLN A 206 21.79 18.74 16.96
CA GLN A 206 23.20 18.31 17.04
C GLN A 206 23.39 17.08 17.93
N ALA A 207 22.63 16.95 19.01
CA ALA A 207 22.68 15.78 19.88
C ALA A 207 22.13 14.52 19.16
N ALA A 208 21.08 14.65 18.33
CA ALA A 208 20.52 13.55 17.52
C ALA A 208 21.49 13.09 16.43
N GLN A 209 22.20 14.02 15.77
CA GLN A 209 23.22 13.68 14.77
C GLN A 209 24.46 13.02 15.37
N ALA A 210 24.87 13.40 16.57
CA ALA A 210 25.99 12.77 17.28
C ALA A 210 25.66 11.30 17.68
N GLN A 211 24.41 11.00 18.01
CA GLN A 211 23.99 9.63 18.33
C GLN A 211 23.90 8.74 17.08
N GLN A 212 23.54 9.28 15.92
CA GLN A 212 23.55 8.53 14.65
C GLN A 212 24.98 8.22 14.18
N ALA A 213 25.95 9.10 14.41
CA ALA A 213 27.35 8.85 14.06
C ALA A 213 28.01 7.76 14.92
N ALA A 214 27.54 7.56 16.16
CA ALA A 214 28.05 6.52 17.06
C ALA A 214 27.55 5.09 16.72
N HIS A 215 26.58 4.94 15.85
CA HIS A 215 26.00 3.65 15.41
C HIS A 215 26.42 3.24 14.00
N SER A 216 27.40 3.87 13.42
CA SER A 216 27.99 3.38 12.15
C SER A 216 28.69 2.05 12.40
N PRO A 217 28.35 0.97 11.71
CA PRO A 217 29.02 -0.31 11.90
C PRO A 217 30.47 -0.20 11.46
N ARG A 218 31.37 -0.60 12.35
CA ARG A 218 32.81 -0.78 12.11
C ARG A 218 32.97 -1.65 10.84
N PRO A 219 33.89 -1.32 9.92
CA PRO A 219 34.10 -2.16 8.74
C PRO A 219 34.42 -3.59 9.20
N ALA A 220 33.54 -4.51 8.83
CA ALA A 220 33.74 -5.92 9.06
C ALA A 220 34.95 -6.38 8.26
N ALA A 221 35.83 -7.13 8.92
CA ALA A 221 36.93 -7.83 8.28
C ALA A 221 36.39 -8.63 7.08
N ALA A 222 37.13 -8.59 5.97
CA ALA A 222 36.77 -9.25 4.73
C ALA A 222 36.37 -10.72 4.98
N GLN A 223 35.11 -11.02 4.74
CA GLN A 223 34.65 -12.40 4.68
C GLN A 223 35.15 -13.03 3.37
N PRO A 224 35.59 -14.28 3.39
CA PRO A 224 35.98 -14.99 2.15
C PRO A 224 34.77 -15.03 1.21
N GLN A 225 34.97 -14.68 -0.05
CA GLN A 225 33.96 -14.73 -1.10
C GLN A 225 33.39 -16.14 -1.19
N PRO A 226 32.06 -16.31 -1.30
CA PRO A 226 31.50 -17.61 -1.60
C PRO A 226 31.97 -18.08 -2.97
N ALA A 227 32.39 -19.33 -3.04
CA ALA A 227 32.77 -20.00 -4.27
C ALA A 227 31.64 -19.90 -5.32
N PRO A 228 31.96 -19.81 -6.64
CA PRO A 228 30.94 -19.74 -7.68
C PRO A 228 30.04 -20.98 -7.61
N PRO A 229 28.73 -20.85 -7.97
CA PRO A 229 27.82 -21.97 -7.94
C PRO A 229 28.34 -23.09 -8.85
N ILE A 230 28.46 -24.27 -8.27
CA ILE A 230 28.76 -25.49 -9.01
C ILE A 230 27.61 -25.70 -9.98
N ALA A 231 27.91 -25.68 -11.29
CA ALA A 231 26.93 -26.05 -12.30
C ALA A 231 26.48 -27.50 -12.02
N TYR A 232 25.22 -27.68 -11.69
CA TYR A 232 24.58 -28.99 -11.65
C TYR A 232 24.48 -29.51 -13.08
N GLY A 233 25.56 -30.12 -13.55
CA GLY A 233 25.54 -31.00 -14.73
C GLY A 233 24.83 -32.28 -14.31
N TYR A 234 23.79 -32.67 -15.02
CA TYR A 234 23.20 -34.00 -14.89
C TYR A 234 24.30 -35.05 -15.14
N PRO A 235 24.39 -36.11 -14.29
CA PRO A 235 25.31 -37.19 -14.57
C PRO A 235 24.97 -37.84 -15.93
N PRO A 236 25.95 -38.21 -16.76
CA PRO A 236 25.75 -38.68 -18.14
C PRO A 236 25.08 -40.07 -18.27
N ALA A 237 24.44 -40.58 -17.23
CA ALA A 237 23.82 -41.91 -17.19
C ALA A 237 22.41 -41.93 -16.64
N PHE A 238 21.59 -40.88 -16.92
CA PHE A 238 20.16 -40.95 -16.60
C PHE A 238 19.41 -41.56 -17.78
N THR A 239 19.23 -42.88 -17.76
CA THR A 239 18.38 -43.59 -18.73
C THR A 239 16.94 -43.57 -18.19
N LEU A 240 16.04 -42.97 -18.95
CA LEU A 240 14.60 -43.01 -18.63
C LEU A 240 14.11 -44.46 -18.67
N PRO A 241 13.32 -44.94 -17.70
CA PRO A 241 12.72 -46.26 -17.79
C PRO A 241 11.81 -46.32 -19.03
N PRO A 242 11.70 -47.49 -19.70
CA PRO A 242 10.85 -47.65 -20.87
C PRO A 242 9.41 -47.31 -20.55
N GLN A 243 8.81 -46.46 -21.36
CA GLN A 243 7.39 -46.11 -21.29
C GLN A 243 6.58 -47.39 -21.47
N GLY A 244 5.73 -47.69 -20.51
CA GLY A 244 4.82 -48.85 -20.60
C GLY A 244 3.89 -48.78 -21.82
N PRO A 245 3.26 -49.89 -22.21
CA PRO A 245 2.49 -50.01 -23.44
C PRO A 245 1.35 -48.98 -23.46
N GLN A 246 1.30 -48.16 -24.50
CA GLN A 246 0.19 -47.27 -24.81
C GLN A 246 -1.08 -48.08 -25.00
N PHE A 247 -2.13 -47.81 -24.25
CA PHE A 247 -3.44 -48.39 -24.49
C PHE A 247 -4.00 -47.84 -25.81
N ILE A 248 -3.96 -48.67 -26.83
CA ILE A 248 -4.71 -48.43 -28.07
C ILE A 248 -6.12 -48.95 -27.81
N GLY A 249 -7.06 -48.03 -27.52
CA GLY A 249 -8.47 -48.35 -27.43
C GLY A 249 -9.05 -48.68 -28.83
N ARG A 250 -9.81 -49.73 -28.88
CA ARG A 250 -10.73 -50.04 -29.98
C ARG A 250 -12.03 -49.27 -29.77
#